data_688b06c5d06881bc8617a502ccacc4cb
#
_entry.id   688b06c5d06881bc8617a502ccacc4cb
#
_cell.length_a   1.000
_cell.length_b   1.000
_cell.length_c   1.000
_cell.angle_alpha   90.00
_cell.angle_beta   90.00
_cell.angle_gamma   90.00
#
_symmetry.space_group_name_H-M   'P 1'
#
loop_
_entity.id
_entity.type
_entity.pdbx_description
1 polymer ?
#
loop_
_entity_poly.entity_id
_entity_poly.type
_entity_poly.pdbx_seq_one_letter_code
_entity_poly.pdbx_strand_id
1 'polypeptide(L)'
;MLISNQNAARARRTGRHRGMRANPVWDITELSAGLERKFFPGMIGRDSIGGCGMPVDLTVDGAVAKIVLNRPEKLNALTVDMRQSLCDHLAQLRFDDAVRAVIVTGAGRAFCSGADVERMGSQPHDLRADRERMQRGGYAFIRALHAIEKPVIAAVRGPAVGIGWSIALACDLVVASKTARFSQIFRRIGLAPDGGAIWFLTRRLGMVRAKELVFSARFVKAEEALALGLVNHVVEDDELMSKTEELAAELAEAPTFALGLAKKLFHAAVGPSLDDYLEIESMVQPQLHMTADNAEGVAAFREKRKPKFIGR
;
A
#
# COMPACT_ATOMS: atom_id res chain seq x y z
N MET A 1 46.49 21.13 -44.23
CA MET A 1 45.60 21.03 -45.37
C MET A 1 44.22 21.37 -44.85
N LEU A 2 43.83 22.61 -44.67
CA LEU A 2 43.35 23.63 -45.64
C LEU A 2 42.30 23.10 -46.61
N ILE A 3 41.09 23.58 -46.46
CA ILE A 3 40.14 24.21 -47.40
C ILE A 3 38.83 24.38 -46.63
N SER A 4 38.47 25.51 -46.04
CA SER A 4 37.92 26.80 -46.54
C SER A 4 36.61 26.63 -47.33
N ASN A 5 35.52 27.14 -46.78
CA ASN A 5 34.94 28.44 -47.01
C ASN A 5 33.62 28.44 -47.78
N GLN A 6 32.66 29.15 -47.22
CA GLN A 6 31.70 30.12 -47.81
C GLN A 6 30.46 29.58 -48.53
N ASN A 7 29.27 29.91 -47.98
CA ASN A 7 28.42 30.89 -48.64
C ASN A 7 27.31 31.39 -47.71
N ALA A 8 27.44 32.68 -47.38
CA ALA A 8 26.35 33.50 -46.91
C ALA A 8 25.72 34.20 -48.12
N ALA A 9 24.41 34.33 -48.14
CA ALA A 9 23.74 35.59 -48.38
C ALA A 9 22.29 35.46 -48.91
N ARG A 10 21.44 36.19 -48.24
CA ARG A 10 20.26 36.95 -48.79
C ARG A 10 18.97 36.20 -49.17
N ALA A 11 17.95 36.39 -48.36
CA ALA A 11 16.74 37.08 -48.86
C ALA A 11 15.96 37.74 -47.70
N ARG A 12 15.90 39.03 -47.68
CA ARG A 12 14.99 39.87 -46.93
C ARG A 12 13.66 39.99 -47.71
N ARG A 13 12.57 40.22 -46.95
CA ARG A 13 11.24 40.76 -47.24
C ARG A 13 10.14 39.73 -47.13
N THR A 14 9.07 39.93 -46.43
CA THR A 14 8.21 41.06 -46.06
C THR A 14 7.26 40.64 -44.98
N GLY A 15 6.97 41.55 -44.10
CA GLY A 15 6.11 41.47 -42.97
C GLY A 15 4.63 41.27 -43.25
N ARG A 16 4.01 40.77 -42.22
CA ARG A 16 2.65 41.15 -41.79
C ARG A 16 2.48 40.70 -40.34
N HIS A 17 2.45 41.66 -39.44
CA HIS A 17 1.92 41.53 -38.09
C HIS A 17 0.45 41.07 -38.18
N ARG A 18 0.15 39.88 -37.74
CA ARG A 18 -1.20 39.48 -37.30
C ARG A 18 -1.17 39.35 -35.80
N GLY A 19 -2.05 40.14 -35.16
CA GLY A 19 -2.18 40.28 -33.73
C GLY A 19 -2.35 38.95 -33.02
N MET A 20 -1.54 38.78 -31.99
CA MET A 20 -1.76 37.77 -30.94
C MET A 20 -3.09 38.12 -30.26
N ARG A 21 -4.10 37.28 -30.47
CA ARG A 21 -5.27 37.22 -29.60
C ARG A 21 -4.81 36.63 -28.28
N ALA A 22 -5.06 37.33 -27.18
CA ALA A 22 -4.84 36.81 -25.82
C ALA A 22 -5.62 35.49 -25.65
N ASN A 23 -4.96 34.47 -25.17
CA ASN A 23 -5.60 33.25 -24.72
C ASN A 23 -6.57 33.60 -23.57
N PRO A 24 -7.80 33.09 -23.57
CA PRO A 24 -8.68 33.24 -22.42
C PRO A 24 -8.06 32.54 -21.23
N VAL A 25 -7.90 33.26 -20.14
CA VAL A 25 -7.59 32.71 -18.82
C VAL A 25 -8.79 31.83 -18.44
N TRP A 26 -8.58 30.51 -18.42
CA TRP A 26 -9.61 29.59 -17.96
C TRP A 26 -9.72 29.71 -16.43
N ASP A 27 -10.90 30.10 -15.99
CA ASP A 27 -11.24 30.14 -14.57
C ASP A 27 -11.39 28.70 -14.06
N ILE A 28 -10.43 28.28 -13.24
CA ILE A 28 -10.32 26.90 -12.71
C ILE A 28 -11.47 26.59 -11.73
N THR A 29 -12.19 27.59 -11.24
CA THR A 29 -13.28 27.41 -10.27
C THR A 29 -14.57 26.88 -10.88
N GLU A 30 -14.83 27.10 -12.16
CA GLU A 30 -16.03 26.55 -12.83
C GLU A 30 -15.85 25.13 -13.39
N LEU A 31 -14.60 24.66 -13.56
CA LEU A 31 -14.30 23.30 -14.02
C LEU A 31 -14.40 22.25 -12.91
N SER A 32 -14.24 22.64 -11.65
CA SER A 32 -14.32 21.70 -10.53
C SER A 32 -15.75 21.25 -10.23
N ALA A 33 -16.73 22.12 -10.34
CA ALA A 33 -18.14 21.81 -10.03
C ALA A 33 -18.86 20.95 -11.10
N GLY A 34 -18.31 20.88 -12.31
CA GLY A 34 -18.91 20.10 -13.43
C GLY A 34 -18.37 18.68 -13.57
N LEU A 35 -17.16 18.41 -13.10
CA LEU A 35 -16.51 17.11 -13.18
C LEU A 35 -16.90 16.16 -12.04
N GLU A 36 -17.22 16.69 -10.85
CA GLU A 36 -17.62 15.88 -9.70
C GLU A 36 -18.95 15.14 -9.89
N ARG A 37 -19.87 15.67 -10.70
CA ARG A 37 -21.19 15.04 -10.92
C ARG A 37 -21.24 13.98 -12.02
N LYS A 38 -20.21 13.86 -12.86
CA LYS A 38 -20.19 12.92 -13.98
C LYS A 38 -19.38 11.65 -13.71
N PHE A 39 -18.47 11.65 -12.74
CA PHE A 39 -17.57 10.52 -12.48
C PHE A 39 -17.77 9.79 -11.16
N PHE A 40 -18.56 10.32 -10.22
CA PHE A 40 -18.90 9.66 -8.95
C PHE A 40 -20.40 9.82 -8.62
N PRO A 41 -21.28 8.99 -9.15
CA PRO A 41 -22.65 8.93 -8.67
C PRO A 41 -22.68 8.14 -7.36
N GLY A 42 -22.84 8.82 -6.22
CA GLY A 42 -23.15 8.21 -4.95
C GLY A 42 -22.10 8.33 -3.85
N MET A 43 -21.80 9.53 -3.39
CA MET A 43 -21.33 9.73 -2.03
C MET A 43 -22.50 9.52 -1.09
N ILE A 44 -22.59 8.33 -0.51
CA ILE A 44 -23.57 7.98 0.54
C ILE A 44 -23.01 8.43 1.88
N GLY A 45 -23.90 9.05 2.67
CA GLY A 45 -23.63 9.60 3.97
C GLY A 45 -23.04 8.60 4.97
N ARG A 46 -22.45 9.16 6.01
CA ARG A 46 -21.96 8.45 7.20
C ARG A 46 -23.14 7.78 7.94
N ASP A 47 -23.58 6.64 7.47
CA ASP A 47 -24.43 5.77 8.24
C ASP A 47 -23.73 4.42 8.37
N SER A 48 -23.56 4.00 9.61
CA SER A 48 -23.10 2.70 10.02
C SER A 48 -24.00 1.62 9.41
N ILE A 49 -23.57 1.01 8.31
CA ILE A 49 -24.22 -0.15 7.76
C ILE A 49 -23.74 -1.37 8.56
N GLY A 50 -24.39 -1.59 9.69
CA GLY A 50 -24.45 -2.91 10.30
C GLY A 50 -25.41 -3.75 9.48
N GLY A 51 -24.94 -4.82 8.84
CA GLY A 51 -25.86 -5.78 8.26
C GLY A 51 -25.34 -6.53 7.06
N CYS A 52 -25.22 -7.83 7.26
CA CYS A 52 -25.07 -8.90 6.26
C CYS A 52 -23.84 -8.82 5.36
N GLY A 53 -22.77 -9.42 5.85
CA GLY A 53 -21.65 -10.06 5.22
C GLY A 53 -21.13 -9.54 3.88
N MET A 54 -20.53 -8.36 3.83
CA MET A 54 -19.57 -8.11 2.77
C MET A 54 -18.33 -8.99 3.03
N PRO A 55 -17.73 -9.59 1.99
CA PRO A 55 -16.59 -10.50 2.17
C PRO A 55 -15.30 -9.79 2.62
N VAL A 56 -15.33 -8.45 2.68
CA VAL A 56 -14.29 -7.59 3.28
C VAL A 56 -14.98 -6.44 3.98
N ASP A 57 -14.82 -6.38 5.30
CA ASP A 57 -15.41 -5.31 6.11
C ASP A 57 -14.39 -4.18 6.31
N LEU A 58 -14.89 -2.95 6.32
CA LEU A 58 -14.12 -1.77 6.71
C LEU A 58 -14.82 -1.09 7.88
N THR A 59 -14.10 -0.90 8.96
CA THR A 59 -14.54 -0.09 10.12
C THR A 59 -13.50 0.98 10.42
N VAL A 60 -13.95 2.13 10.91
CA VAL A 60 -13.08 3.22 11.35
C VAL A 60 -13.44 3.57 12.78
N ASP A 61 -12.47 3.47 13.66
CA ASP A 61 -12.58 3.87 15.06
C ASP A 61 -11.55 4.96 15.36
N GLY A 62 -12.02 6.17 15.62
CA GLY A 62 -11.16 7.34 15.73
C GLY A 62 -10.30 7.55 14.48
N ALA A 63 -8.99 7.50 14.64
CA ALA A 63 -8.02 7.67 13.55
C ALA A 63 -7.48 6.34 12.98
N VAL A 64 -8.03 5.20 13.40
CA VAL A 64 -7.60 3.86 12.96
C VAL A 64 -8.67 3.20 12.11
N ALA A 65 -8.31 2.83 10.90
CA ALA A 65 -9.16 2.00 10.04
C ALA A 65 -8.79 0.51 10.21
N LYS A 66 -9.78 -0.36 10.20
CA LYS A 66 -9.61 -1.81 10.27
C LYS A 66 -10.29 -2.47 9.07
N ILE A 67 -9.50 -3.14 8.24
CA ILE A 67 -9.94 -3.97 7.13
C ILE A 67 -9.93 -5.42 7.58
N VAL A 68 -11.07 -6.10 7.49
CA VAL A 68 -11.24 -7.49 7.90
C VAL A 68 -11.61 -8.34 6.70
N LEU A 69 -10.77 -9.33 6.37
CA LEU A 69 -11.11 -10.38 5.41
C LEU A 69 -12.15 -11.29 6.07
N ASN A 70 -13.40 -11.30 5.59
CA ASN A 70 -14.53 -11.89 6.30
C ASN A 70 -15.20 -13.02 5.52
N ARG A 71 -14.45 -14.12 5.34
CA ARG A 71 -14.93 -15.45 4.87
C ARG A 71 -14.35 -16.56 5.74
N PRO A 72 -14.61 -16.56 7.07
CA PRO A 72 -13.96 -17.47 8.00
C PRO A 72 -14.21 -18.95 7.70
N GLU A 73 -15.35 -19.30 7.11
CA GLU A 73 -15.71 -20.65 6.69
C GLU A 73 -14.81 -21.20 5.56
N LYS A 74 -14.22 -20.32 4.76
CA LYS A 74 -13.23 -20.63 3.72
C LYS A 74 -11.81 -20.16 4.09
N LEU A 75 -11.54 -19.98 5.39
CA LEU A 75 -10.24 -19.46 5.89
C LEU A 75 -9.81 -18.15 5.19
N ASN A 76 -10.76 -17.30 4.87
CA ASN A 76 -10.57 -16.02 4.19
C ASN A 76 -9.88 -16.14 2.82
N ALA A 77 -10.15 -17.22 2.08
CA ALA A 77 -9.68 -17.37 0.70
C ALA A 77 -10.23 -16.24 -0.18
N LEU A 78 -9.33 -15.58 -0.94
CA LEU A 78 -9.63 -14.37 -1.70
C LEU A 78 -10.40 -14.68 -2.98
N THR A 79 -11.61 -14.17 -3.06
CA THR A 79 -12.41 -14.11 -4.31
C THR A 79 -12.04 -12.88 -5.15
N VAL A 80 -12.58 -12.80 -6.36
CA VAL A 80 -12.46 -11.61 -7.22
C VAL A 80 -13.09 -10.40 -6.53
N ASP A 81 -14.28 -10.58 -5.93
CA ASP A 81 -15.02 -9.50 -5.27
C ASP A 81 -14.27 -8.98 -4.02
N MET A 82 -13.65 -9.86 -3.23
CA MET A 82 -12.80 -9.45 -2.11
C MET A 82 -11.61 -8.60 -2.57
N ARG A 83 -10.99 -8.95 -3.71
CA ARG A 83 -9.88 -8.15 -4.26
C ARG A 83 -10.34 -6.77 -4.71
N GLN A 84 -11.53 -6.68 -5.31
CA GLN A 84 -12.13 -5.39 -5.69
C GLN A 84 -12.46 -4.56 -4.44
N SER A 85 -13.13 -5.14 -3.43
CA SER A 85 -13.43 -4.46 -2.18
C SER A 85 -12.17 -3.94 -1.48
N LEU A 86 -11.07 -4.71 -1.48
CA LEU A 86 -9.78 -4.25 -0.97
C LEU A 86 -9.25 -3.03 -1.73
N CYS A 87 -9.36 -3.02 -3.08
CA CYS A 87 -8.98 -1.86 -3.87
C CYS A 87 -9.82 -0.63 -3.51
N ASP A 88 -11.13 -0.79 -3.40
CA ASP A 88 -12.08 0.30 -3.14
C ASP A 88 -11.85 0.89 -1.73
N HIS A 89 -11.70 0.04 -0.71
CA HIS A 89 -11.41 0.48 0.65
C HIS A 89 -10.06 1.22 0.74
N LEU A 90 -9.01 0.69 0.10
CA LEU A 90 -7.70 1.34 0.11
C LEU A 90 -7.70 2.66 -0.66
N ALA A 91 -8.49 2.77 -1.74
CA ALA A 91 -8.66 4.03 -2.48
C ALA A 91 -9.38 5.08 -1.63
N GLN A 92 -10.43 4.69 -0.89
CA GLN A 92 -11.13 5.55 0.06
C GLN A 92 -10.19 6.01 1.19
N LEU A 93 -9.50 5.06 1.84
CA LEU A 93 -8.63 5.34 2.99
C LEU A 93 -7.43 6.21 2.63
N ARG A 94 -6.98 6.16 1.38
CA ARG A 94 -5.81 6.94 0.92
C ARG A 94 -5.99 8.44 1.12
N PHE A 95 -7.21 8.96 0.89
CA PHE A 95 -7.53 10.38 0.92
C PHE A 95 -8.41 10.80 2.10
N ASP A 96 -8.69 9.89 3.03
CA ASP A 96 -9.42 10.19 4.25
C ASP A 96 -8.47 10.71 5.33
N ASP A 97 -8.36 12.02 5.48
CA ASP A 97 -7.48 12.67 6.46
C ASP A 97 -7.82 12.33 7.92
N ALA A 98 -9.03 11.83 8.19
CA ALA A 98 -9.40 11.38 9.53
C ALA A 98 -8.71 10.05 9.90
N VAL A 99 -8.35 9.23 8.91
CA VAL A 99 -7.65 7.95 9.12
C VAL A 99 -6.14 8.17 9.06
N ARG A 100 -5.43 7.73 10.09
CA ARG A 100 -3.99 7.92 10.27
C ARG A 100 -3.20 6.62 10.35
N ALA A 101 -3.85 5.50 10.65
CA ALA A 101 -3.26 4.16 10.61
C ALA A 101 -4.29 3.15 10.11
N VAL A 102 -3.81 2.04 9.52
CA VAL A 102 -4.66 0.98 8.96
C VAL A 102 -4.24 -0.37 9.54
N ILE A 103 -5.21 -1.16 9.99
CA ILE A 103 -5.04 -2.55 10.39
C ILE A 103 -5.65 -3.44 9.31
N VAL A 104 -4.96 -4.52 8.94
CA VAL A 104 -5.49 -5.58 8.06
C VAL A 104 -5.47 -6.89 8.82
N THR A 105 -6.63 -7.56 8.90
CA THR A 105 -6.74 -8.85 9.61
C THR A 105 -7.73 -9.79 8.91
N GLY A 106 -7.83 -11.02 9.39
CA GLY A 106 -8.81 -12.01 8.95
C GLY A 106 -9.78 -12.38 10.06
N ALA A 107 -11.04 -12.55 9.73
CA ALA A 107 -12.05 -13.06 10.65
C ALA A 107 -11.80 -14.54 11.01
N GLY A 108 -12.14 -14.93 12.24
CA GLY A 108 -12.03 -16.32 12.69
C GLY A 108 -10.60 -16.79 12.90
N ARG A 109 -10.32 -18.05 12.52
CA ARG A 109 -9.08 -18.78 12.86
C ARG A 109 -7.92 -18.63 11.86
N ALA A 110 -8.08 -17.84 10.81
CA ALA A 110 -7.06 -17.68 9.77
C ALA A 110 -6.95 -16.22 9.33
N PHE A 111 -5.76 -15.79 8.98
CA PHE A 111 -5.57 -14.52 8.30
C PHE A 111 -6.11 -14.61 6.86
N CYS A 112 -5.49 -15.46 6.03
CA CYS A 112 -5.92 -15.69 4.65
C CYS A 112 -5.23 -16.95 4.09
N SER A 113 -6.01 -17.91 3.60
CA SER A 113 -5.48 -19.17 3.04
C SER A 113 -5.02 -19.07 1.58
N GLY A 114 -5.08 -17.88 0.97
CA GLY A 114 -4.65 -17.67 -0.41
C GLY A 114 -5.79 -17.35 -1.35
N ALA A 115 -5.60 -17.62 -2.65
CA ALA A 115 -6.65 -17.45 -3.63
C ALA A 115 -7.73 -18.55 -3.49
N ASP A 116 -8.98 -18.20 -3.80
CA ASP A 116 -10.06 -19.17 -3.86
C ASP A 116 -9.86 -20.11 -5.05
N VAL A 117 -9.52 -21.37 -4.75
CA VAL A 117 -9.18 -22.40 -5.75
C VAL A 117 -10.41 -23.04 -6.39
N GLU A 118 -11.62 -22.86 -5.86
CA GLU A 118 -12.85 -23.48 -6.41
C GLU A 118 -13.11 -23.05 -7.87
N ARG A 119 -12.59 -21.90 -8.26
CA ARG A 119 -12.69 -21.38 -9.63
C ARG A 119 -11.43 -21.60 -10.47
N MET A 120 -10.38 -22.17 -9.92
CA MET A 120 -9.17 -22.48 -10.68
C MET A 120 -9.44 -23.66 -11.64
N GLY A 121 -9.14 -23.45 -12.91
CA GLY A 121 -9.33 -24.49 -13.96
C GLY A 121 -10.77 -24.63 -14.48
N SER A 122 -11.73 -23.83 -14.02
CA SER A 122 -13.13 -23.89 -14.47
C SER A 122 -13.39 -23.20 -15.82
N GLN A 123 -12.42 -22.45 -16.32
CA GLN A 123 -12.54 -21.70 -17.59
C GLN A 123 -11.31 -21.96 -18.48
N PRO A 124 -11.44 -21.92 -19.80
CA PRO A 124 -10.29 -21.93 -20.70
C PRO A 124 -9.35 -20.78 -20.35
N HIS A 125 -8.04 -21.07 -20.32
CA HIS A 125 -7.04 -20.06 -20.08
C HIS A 125 -6.85 -19.20 -21.33
N ASP A 126 -7.04 -17.88 -21.18
CA ASP A 126 -6.63 -16.86 -22.12
C ASP A 126 -5.49 -16.04 -21.48
N LEU A 127 -4.30 -16.15 -22.05
CA LEU A 127 -3.10 -15.51 -21.52
C LEU A 127 -3.27 -13.99 -21.32
N ARG A 128 -3.93 -13.33 -22.27
CA ARG A 128 -4.18 -11.88 -22.20
C ARG A 128 -5.17 -11.54 -21.10
N ALA A 129 -6.32 -12.21 -21.09
CA ALA A 129 -7.36 -12.00 -20.09
C ALA A 129 -6.87 -12.35 -18.68
N ASP A 130 -6.08 -13.43 -18.53
CA ASP A 130 -5.49 -13.83 -17.26
C ASP A 130 -4.50 -12.78 -16.75
N ARG A 131 -3.64 -12.25 -17.63
CA ARG A 131 -2.72 -11.17 -17.29
C ARG A 131 -3.46 -9.88 -16.89
N GLU A 132 -4.49 -9.49 -17.61
CA GLU A 132 -5.32 -8.31 -17.28
C GLU A 132 -6.01 -8.48 -15.93
N ARG A 133 -6.57 -9.65 -15.64
CA ARG A 133 -7.15 -9.96 -14.32
C ARG A 133 -6.14 -9.83 -13.19
N MET A 134 -4.92 -10.33 -13.37
CA MET A 134 -3.85 -10.17 -12.38
C MET A 134 -3.49 -8.70 -12.17
N GLN A 135 -3.34 -7.92 -13.25
CA GLN A 135 -2.96 -6.51 -13.17
C GLN A 135 -4.05 -5.65 -12.50
N ARG A 136 -5.31 -5.86 -12.85
CA ARG A 136 -6.45 -5.08 -12.35
C ARG A 136 -6.94 -5.54 -10.97
N GLY A 137 -6.81 -6.83 -10.66
CA GLY A 137 -7.27 -7.42 -9.41
C GLY A 137 -6.13 -7.69 -8.42
N GLY A 138 -5.46 -8.84 -8.57
CA GLY A 138 -4.47 -9.32 -7.59
C GLY A 138 -3.32 -8.37 -7.31
N TYR A 139 -2.84 -7.63 -8.32
CA TYR A 139 -1.73 -6.71 -8.12
C TYR A 139 -2.16 -5.29 -7.76
N ALA A 140 -3.38 -4.88 -8.12
CA ALA A 140 -3.87 -3.54 -7.84
C ALA A 140 -3.97 -3.29 -6.33
N PHE A 141 -4.60 -4.18 -5.56
CA PHE A 141 -4.72 -4.01 -4.12
C PHE A 141 -3.37 -4.16 -3.38
N ILE A 142 -2.47 -5.05 -3.84
CA ILE A 142 -1.12 -5.16 -3.27
C ILE A 142 -0.34 -3.85 -3.47
N ARG A 143 -0.42 -3.25 -4.68
CA ARG A 143 0.20 -1.93 -4.92
C ARG A 143 -0.41 -0.85 -4.05
N ALA A 144 -1.75 -0.82 -3.93
CA ALA A 144 -2.43 0.17 -3.11
C ALA A 144 -2.05 0.05 -1.63
N LEU A 145 -2.00 -1.18 -1.10
CA LEU A 145 -1.62 -1.48 0.27
C LEU A 145 -0.18 -1.08 0.57
N HIS A 146 0.74 -1.39 -0.37
CA HIS A 146 2.15 -1.06 -0.23
C HIS A 146 2.41 0.45 -0.38
N ALA A 147 1.65 1.16 -1.22
CA ALA A 147 1.89 2.55 -1.58
C ALA A 147 1.10 3.57 -0.75
N ILE A 148 0.11 3.16 0.06
CA ILE A 148 -0.67 4.09 0.89
C ILE A 148 0.24 4.83 1.87
N GLU A 149 0.13 6.16 1.92
CA GLU A 149 0.98 7.03 2.75
C GLU A 149 0.52 7.08 4.21
N LYS A 150 0.14 5.93 4.73
CA LYS A 150 -0.24 5.71 6.12
C LYS A 150 0.41 4.42 6.60
N PRO A 151 0.78 4.30 7.87
CA PRO A 151 1.20 3.04 8.45
C PRO A 151 0.14 1.97 8.31
N VAL A 152 0.54 0.78 7.85
CA VAL A 152 -0.34 -0.38 7.71
C VAL A 152 0.22 -1.54 8.53
N ILE A 153 -0.60 -2.10 9.40
CA ILE A 153 -0.24 -3.21 10.28
C ILE A 153 -1.06 -4.43 9.91
N ALA A 154 -0.40 -5.56 9.66
CA ALA A 154 -1.07 -6.84 9.54
C ALA A 154 -1.20 -7.50 10.91
N ALA A 155 -2.42 -7.86 11.33
CA ALA A 155 -2.68 -8.70 12.50
C ALA A 155 -2.95 -10.14 12.02
N VAL A 156 -1.98 -11.03 12.22
CA VAL A 156 -1.98 -12.36 11.61
C VAL A 156 -2.23 -13.45 12.64
N ARG A 157 -3.40 -14.14 12.51
CA ARG A 157 -3.73 -15.34 13.25
C ARG A 157 -3.78 -16.54 12.31
N GLY A 158 -3.29 -17.70 12.76
CA GLY A 158 -3.37 -18.94 12.00
C GLY A 158 -2.72 -18.85 10.60
N PRO A 159 -3.29 -19.50 9.59
CA PRO A 159 -2.69 -19.55 8.26
C PRO A 159 -2.69 -18.19 7.53
N ALA A 160 -1.52 -17.79 7.03
CA ALA A 160 -1.31 -16.74 6.01
C ALA A 160 -0.54 -17.40 4.84
N VAL A 161 -1.23 -17.76 3.77
CA VAL A 161 -0.71 -18.69 2.76
C VAL A 161 -0.83 -18.11 1.35
N GLY A 162 0.17 -18.31 0.50
CA GLY A 162 0.19 -17.81 -0.86
C GLY A 162 0.03 -16.29 -0.90
N ILE A 163 -0.96 -15.80 -1.68
CA ILE A 163 -1.25 -14.36 -1.73
C ILE A 163 -1.68 -13.79 -0.35
N GLY A 164 -2.21 -14.62 0.56
CA GLY A 164 -2.48 -14.21 1.94
C GLY A 164 -1.20 -13.80 2.67
N TRP A 165 -0.10 -14.54 2.51
CA TRP A 165 1.18 -14.10 3.04
C TRP A 165 1.71 -12.86 2.29
N SER A 166 1.48 -12.76 0.99
CA SER A 166 1.86 -11.56 0.22
C SER A 166 1.18 -10.28 0.74
N ILE A 167 -0.08 -10.38 1.22
CA ILE A 167 -0.77 -9.26 1.89
C ILE A 167 -0.02 -8.85 3.16
N ALA A 168 0.29 -9.80 4.04
CA ALA A 168 1.03 -9.49 5.28
C ALA A 168 2.42 -8.90 4.97
N LEU A 169 3.10 -9.41 3.93
CA LEU A 169 4.40 -8.89 3.48
C LEU A 169 4.30 -7.49 2.85
N ALA A 170 3.16 -7.11 2.31
CA ALA A 170 2.94 -5.77 1.74
C ALA A 170 2.62 -4.71 2.81
N CYS A 171 2.25 -5.12 4.02
CA CYS A 171 2.09 -4.23 5.16
C CYS A 171 3.45 -3.77 5.72
N ASP A 172 3.45 -2.64 6.43
CA ASP A 172 4.66 -2.06 7.00
C ASP A 172 5.13 -2.84 8.23
N LEU A 173 4.19 -3.22 9.08
CA LEU A 173 4.42 -3.98 10.30
C LEU A 173 3.53 -5.23 10.35
N VAL A 174 4.01 -6.27 11.03
CA VAL A 174 3.26 -7.51 11.22
C VAL A 174 3.28 -7.89 12.70
N VAL A 175 2.09 -7.99 13.28
CA VAL A 175 1.87 -8.61 14.59
C VAL A 175 1.28 -9.99 14.33
N ALA A 176 1.90 -11.04 14.83
CA ALA A 176 1.47 -12.41 14.65
C ALA A 176 1.06 -13.04 15.98
N SER A 177 0.01 -13.83 15.97
CA SER A 177 -0.25 -14.72 17.11
C SER A 177 0.68 -15.94 17.05
N LYS A 178 0.88 -16.62 18.17
CA LYS A 178 1.66 -17.87 18.23
C LYS A 178 1.13 -18.97 17.31
N THR A 179 -0.16 -18.92 16.96
CA THR A 179 -0.76 -19.86 16.00
C THR A 179 -0.50 -19.53 14.56
N ALA A 180 0.07 -18.34 14.28
CA ALA A 180 0.34 -17.90 12.91
C ALA A 180 1.36 -18.79 12.20
N ARG A 181 1.10 -19.07 10.94
CA ARG A 181 1.99 -19.85 10.06
C ARG A 181 1.92 -19.36 8.64
N PHE A 182 3.07 -19.22 8.05
CA PHE A 182 3.28 -18.58 6.77
C PHE A 182 3.83 -19.60 5.75
N SER A 183 3.32 -19.58 4.51
CA SER A 183 3.88 -20.41 3.45
C SER A 183 3.59 -19.87 2.06
N GLN A 184 4.57 -20.00 1.16
CA GLN A 184 4.39 -19.77 -0.28
C GLN A 184 4.20 -21.14 -0.98
N ILE A 185 2.98 -21.67 -0.89
CA ILE A 185 2.66 -23.04 -1.33
C ILE A 185 2.52 -23.22 -2.84
N PHE A 186 2.74 -22.20 -3.65
CA PHE A 186 2.48 -22.17 -5.10
C PHE A 186 3.07 -23.36 -5.86
N ARG A 187 4.27 -23.83 -5.48
CA ARG A 187 4.87 -25.00 -6.15
C ARG A 187 4.01 -26.26 -6.07
N ARG A 188 3.13 -26.38 -5.05
CA ARG A 188 2.25 -27.55 -4.87
C ARG A 188 1.17 -27.64 -5.93
N ILE A 189 0.92 -26.54 -6.63
CA ILE A 189 -0.05 -26.44 -7.74
C ILE A 189 0.62 -26.02 -9.05
N GLY A 190 1.97 -26.15 -9.15
CA GLY A 190 2.71 -25.88 -10.39
C GLY A 190 2.85 -24.40 -10.75
N LEU A 191 2.69 -23.49 -9.76
CA LEU A 191 2.78 -22.05 -9.97
C LEU A 191 3.99 -21.45 -9.28
N ALA A 192 4.41 -20.29 -9.77
CA ALA A 192 5.34 -19.40 -9.07
C ALA A 192 4.57 -18.47 -8.11
N PRO A 193 5.18 -18.01 -6.99
CA PRO A 193 4.57 -17.05 -6.09
C PRO A 193 4.16 -15.75 -6.79
N ASP A 194 2.96 -15.26 -6.45
CA ASP A 194 2.38 -14.02 -6.93
C ASP A 194 2.23 -12.96 -5.82
N GLY A 195 1.54 -11.86 -6.12
CA GLY A 195 1.31 -10.78 -5.15
C GLY A 195 2.61 -10.12 -4.63
N GLY A 196 3.71 -10.22 -5.38
CA GLY A 196 5.00 -9.64 -4.98
C GLY A 196 5.78 -10.44 -3.95
N ALA A 197 5.36 -11.66 -3.59
CA ALA A 197 5.99 -12.47 -2.54
C ALA A 197 7.50 -12.62 -2.70
N ILE A 198 7.98 -12.96 -3.92
CA ILE A 198 9.42 -13.10 -4.18
C ILE A 198 10.13 -11.77 -3.97
N TRP A 199 9.53 -10.67 -4.41
CA TRP A 199 10.08 -9.32 -4.27
C TRP A 199 10.26 -8.94 -2.80
N PHE A 200 9.22 -9.14 -1.96
CA PHE A 200 9.25 -8.85 -0.54
C PHE A 200 10.22 -9.75 0.22
N LEU A 201 10.15 -11.06 -0.01
CA LEU A 201 11.00 -12.04 0.69
C LEU A 201 12.47 -11.84 0.37
N THR A 202 12.82 -11.59 -0.90
CA THR A 202 14.21 -11.38 -1.31
C THR A 202 14.81 -10.15 -0.63
N ARG A 203 14.03 -9.07 -0.48
CA ARG A 203 14.46 -7.84 0.17
C ARG A 203 14.63 -7.96 1.67
N ARG A 204 13.79 -8.75 2.31
CA ARG A 204 13.84 -8.95 3.77
C ARG A 204 14.86 -10.02 4.19
N LEU A 205 15.05 -11.06 3.40
CA LEU A 205 15.82 -12.25 3.77
C LEU A 205 17.09 -12.47 2.95
N GLY A 206 17.24 -11.75 1.85
CA GLY A 206 18.21 -12.08 0.82
C GLY A 206 17.79 -13.30 -0.03
N MET A 207 18.50 -13.49 -1.14
CA MET A 207 18.14 -14.45 -2.20
C MET A 207 18.11 -15.90 -1.71
N VAL A 208 19.06 -16.29 -0.86
CA VAL A 208 19.23 -17.70 -0.47
C VAL A 208 18.06 -18.19 0.38
N ARG A 209 17.71 -17.45 1.45
CA ARG A 209 16.59 -17.81 2.32
C ARG A 209 15.24 -17.66 1.63
N ALA A 210 15.07 -16.63 0.80
CA ALA A 210 13.84 -16.46 0.02
C ALA A 210 13.61 -17.67 -0.90
N LYS A 211 14.65 -18.15 -1.61
CA LYS A 211 14.58 -19.35 -2.45
C LYS A 211 14.27 -20.60 -1.64
N GLU A 212 14.91 -20.78 -0.49
CA GLU A 212 14.64 -21.92 0.39
C GLU A 212 13.14 -21.98 0.77
N LEU A 213 12.56 -20.88 1.23
CA LEU A 213 11.15 -20.84 1.62
C LEU A 213 10.20 -21.06 0.44
N VAL A 214 10.49 -20.47 -0.70
CA VAL A 214 9.67 -20.63 -1.92
C VAL A 214 9.78 -22.03 -2.48
N PHE A 215 10.99 -22.58 -2.59
CA PHE A 215 11.21 -23.89 -3.20
C PHE A 215 10.77 -25.05 -2.29
N SER A 216 10.92 -24.92 -0.98
CA SER A 216 10.41 -25.92 -0.06
C SER A 216 8.90 -25.87 0.11
N ALA A 217 8.28 -24.69 -0.03
CA ALA A 217 6.88 -24.42 0.31
C ALA A 217 6.50 -24.93 1.70
N ARG A 218 7.46 -24.93 2.64
CA ARG A 218 7.24 -25.30 4.02
C ARG A 218 6.49 -24.21 4.78
N PHE A 219 5.92 -24.56 5.89
CA PHE A 219 5.37 -23.57 6.80
C PHE A 219 6.47 -23.00 7.70
N VAL A 220 6.46 -21.68 7.86
CA VAL A 220 7.23 -20.91 8.82
C VAL A 220 6.31 -20.58 9.99
N LYS A 221 6.67 -20.93 11.21
CA LYS A 221 5.92 -20.60 12.43
C LYS A 221 6.18 -19.15 12.84
N ALA A 222 5.33 -18.62 13.73
CA ALA A 222 5.41 -17.23 14.19
C ALA A 222 6.79 -16.87 14.77
N GLU A 223 7.33 -17.71 15.65
CA GLU A 223 8.62 -17.46 16.29
C GLU A 223 9.78 -17.49 15.29
N GLU A 224 9.73 -18.42 14.32
CA GLU A 224 10.71 -18.47 13.24
C GLU A 224 10.60 -17.22 12.34
N ALA A 225 9.39 -16.80 12.03
CA ALA A 225 9.16 -15.58 11.25
C ALA A 225 9.69 -14.32 11.97
N LEU A 226 9.55 -14.25 13.30
CA LEU A 226 10.15 -13.20 14.13
C LEU A 226 11.69 -13.26 14.06
N ALA A 227 12.28 -14.43 14.26
CA ALA A 227 13.73 -14.60 14.18
C ALA A 227 14.31 -14.28 12.79
N LEU A 228 13.51 -14.44 11.74
CA LEU A 228 13.85 -14.09 10.37
C LEU A 228 13.60 -12.60 10.03
N GLY A 229 13.02 -11.80 10.93
CA GLY A 229 12.66 -10.41 10.65
C GLY A 229 11.48 -10.23 9.68
N LEU A 230 10.61 -11.24 9.57
CA LEU A 230 9.39 -11.20 8.75
C LEU A 230 8.16 -10.74 9.54
N VAL A 231 8.27 -10.76 10.89
CA VAL A 231 7.23 -10.37 11.84
C VAL A 231 7.88 -9.46 12.89
N ASN A 232 7.18 -8.43 13.36
CA ASN A 232 7.67 -7.48 14.35
C ASN A 232 7.39 -7.93 15.79
N HIS A 233 6.23 -8.54 16.01
CA HIS A 233 5.80 -9.00 17.33
C HIS A 233 5.11 -10.36 17.23
N VAL A 234 5.34 -11.21 18.23
CA VAL A 234 4.59 -12.46 18.44
C VAL A 234 3.95 -12.41 19.81
N VAL A 235 2.65 -12.63 19.86
CA VAL A 235 1.82 -12.55 21.08
C VAL A 235 0.90 -13.78 21.20
N GLU A 236 0.25 -13.94 22.33
CA GLU A 236 -0.80 -14.97 22.48
C GLU A 236 -1.98 -14.65 21.55
N ASP A 237 -2.81 -15.65 21.26
CA ASP A 237 -3.90 -15.54 20.27
C ASP A 237 -4.96 -14.52 20.69
N ASP A 238 -5.27 -14.45 21.97
CA ASP A 238 -6.21 -13.51 22.58
C ASP A 238 -5.67 -12.07 22.69
N GLU A 239 -4.35 -11.90 22.73
CA GLU A 239 -3.67 -10.60 22.77
C GLU A 239 -3.45 -9.97 21.39
N LEU A 240 -3.68 -10.70 20.30
CA LEU A 240 -3.33 -10.26 18.95
C LEU A 240 -3.96 -8.90 18.61
N MET A 241 -5.25 -8.75 18.82
CA MET A 241 -5.94 -7.52 18.43
C MET A 241 -5.61 -6.36 19.36
N SER A 242 -5.56 -6.59 20.69
CA SER A 242 -5.21 -5.54 21.65
C SER A 242 -3.82 -4.98 21.39
N LYS A 243 -2.83 -5.84 21.12
CA LYS A 243 -1.47 -5.40 20.78
C LYS A 243 -1.40 -4.66 19.43
N THR A 244 -2.16 -5.12 18.45
CA THR A 244 -2.20 -4.44 17.14
C THR A 244 -2.88 -3.08 17.23
N GLU A 245 -3.98 -2.97 17.97
CA GLU A 245 -4.72 -1.73 18.18
C GLU A 245 -3.91 -0.72 19.00
N GLU A 246 -3.17 -1.16 20.02
CA GLU A 246 -2.22 -0.34 20.77
C GLU A 246 -1.17 0.30 19.82
N LEU A 247 -0.53 -0.52 18.99
CA LEU A 247 0.48 -0.06 18.03
C LEU A 247 -0.13 0.87 16.95
N ALA A 248 -1.33 0.57 16.49
CA ALA A 248 -2.03 1.41 15.52
C ALA A 248 -2.41 2.78 16.11
N ALA A 249 -2.84 2.81 17.38
CA ALA A 249 -3.16 4.04 18.10
C ALA A 249 -1.89 4.90 18.29
N GLU A 250 -0.77 4.30 18.67
CA GLU A 250 0.52 4.99 18.78
C GLU A 250 0.93 5.63 17.44
N LEU A 251 0.84 4.86 16.33
CA LEU A 251 1.16 5.35 15.00
C LEU A 251 0.16 6.41 14.51
N ALA A 252 -1.09 6.34 14.93
CA ALA A 252 -2.10 7.34 14.60
C ALA A 252 -1.88 8.67 15.35
N GLU A 253 -1.18 8.69 16.49
CA GLU A 253 -0.74 9.91 17.17
C GLU A 253 0.54 10.53 16.57
N ALA A 254 1.26 9.79 15.72
CA ALA A 254 2.51 10.22 15.09
C ALA A 254 2.26 11.17 13.89
N PRO A 255 3.24 11.91 13.37
CA PRO A 255 3.08 12.80 12.24
C PRO A 255 2.86 12.01 10.94
N THR A 256 1.60 11.72 10.61
CA THR A 256 1.20 10.79 9.54
C THR A 256 1.81 11.13 8.19
N PHE A 257 1.84 12.42 7.81
CA PHE A 257 2.42 12.85 6.55
C PHE A 257 3.93 12.53 6.49
N ALA A 258 4.65 12.79 7.58
CA ALA A 258 6.08 12.46 7.67
C ALA A 258 6.32 10.94 7.60
N LEU A 259 5.49 10.13 8.29
CA LEU A 259 5.56 8.66 8.19
C LEU A 259 5.26 8.16 6.78
N GLY A 260 4.29 8.76 6.09
CA GLY A 260 3.94 8.44 4.72
C GLY A 260 5.10 8.71 3.74
N LEU A 261 5.76 9.86 3.87
CA LEU A 261 6.95 10.18 3.09
C LEU A 261 8.16 9.31 3.46
N ALA A 262 8.36 9.03 4.75
CA ALA A 262 9.40 8.08 5.19
C ALA A 262 9.19 6.69 4.56
N LYS A 263 7.94 6.20 4.50
CA LYS A 263 7.59 4.95 3.81
C LYS A 263 8.02 4.99 2.33
N LYS A 264 7.78 6.08 1.62
CA LYS A 264 8.26 6.26 0.23
C LYS A 264 9.78 6.26 0.13
N LEU A 265 10.47 6.90 1.08
CA LEU A 265 11.92 6.90 1.14
C LEU A 265 12.48 5.50 1.38
N PHE A 266 11.88 4.69 2.27
CA PHE A 266 12.23 3.27 2.42
C PHE A 266 12.08 2.49 1.11
N HIS A 267 11.00 2.72 0.37
CA HIS A 267 10.80 2.06 -0.93
C HIS A 267 11.83 2.51 -1.99
N ALA A 268 12.22 3.78 -1.96
CA ALA A 268 13.23 4.34 -2.86
C ALA A 268 14.65 3.86 -2.52
N ALA A 269 14.96 3.58 -1.25
CA ALA A 269 16.32 3.25 -0.79
C ALA A 269 16.89 1.92 -1.32
N VAL A 270 16.09 1.08 -1.95
CA VAL A 270 16.46 -0.32 -2.27
C VAL A 270 17.19 -0.48 -3.61
N GLY A 271 17.38 0.54 -4.40
CA GLY A 271 17.94 0.39 -5.75
C GLY A 271 19.07 1.34 -6.11
N PRO A 272 18.96 2.63 -5.79
CA PRO A 272 19.91 3.64 -6.20
C PRO A 272 21.23 3.59 -5.41
N SER A 273 22.23 4.34 -5.89
CA SER A 273 23.42 4.66 -5.10
C SER A 273 23.05 5.55 -3.90
N LEU A 274 23.93 5.67 -2.93
CA LEU A 274 23.70 6.57 -1.79
C LEU A 274 23.51 8.03 -2.26
N ASP A 275 24.31 8.47 -3.24
CA ASP A 275 24.21 9.83 -3.76
C ASP A 275 22.86 10.10 -4.43
N ASP A 276 22.37 9.18 -5.28
CA ASP A 276 21.06 9.28 -5.91
C ASP A 276 19.93 9.27 -4.87
N TYR A 277 20.08 8.45 -3.82
CA TYR A 277 19.10 8.40 -2.73
C TYR A 277 19.07 9.71 -1.92
N LEU A 278 20.23 10.28 -1.60
CA LEU A 278 20.32 11.55 -0.88
C LEU A 278 19.72 12.72 -1.68
N GLU A 279 19.79 12.69 -3.02
CA GLU A 279 19.07 13.64 -3.86
C GLU A 279 17.55 13.53 -3.67
N ILE A 280 17.00 12.30 -3.65
CA ILE A 280 15.57 12.07 -3.39
C ILE A 280 15.20 12.58 -1.99
N GLU A 281 16.00 12.25 -0.98
CA GLU A 281 15.79 12.69 0.41
C GLU A 281 15.82 14.21 0.54
N SER A 282 16.75 14.87 -0.15
CA SER A 282 16.90 16.33 -0.18
C SER A 282 15.67 17.06 -0.73
N MET A 283 14.87 16.41 -1.59
CA MET A 283 13.62 16.94 -2.11
C MET A 283 12.45 16.75 -1.12
N VAL A 284 12.53 15.75 -0.25
CA VAL A 284 11.47 15.42 0.71
C VAL A 284 11.57 16.24 2.00
N GLN A 285 12.75 16.34 2.59
CA GLN A 285 12.95 17.00 3.89
C GLN A 285 12.48 18.46 3.94
N PRO A 286 12.73 19.32 2.94
CA PRO A 286 12.23 20.70 2.95
C PRO A 286 10.69 20.79 3.00
N GLN A 287 9.99 19.83 2.39
CA GLN A 287 8.52 19.79 2.43
C GLN A 287 8.02 19.50 3.87
N LEU A 288 8.71 18.62 4.59
CA LEU A 288 8.37 18.30 5.97
C LEU A 288 8.62 19.48 6.93
N HIS A 289 9.65 20.29 6.67
CA HIS A 289 9.90 21.50 7.46
C HIS A 289 8.77 22.53 7.38
N MET A 290 7.94 22.49 6.35
CA MET A 290 6.81 23.41 6.15
C MET A 290 5.51 22.93 6.81
N THR A 291 5.50 21.75 7.44
CA THR A 291 4.31 21.16 8.03
C THR A 291 4.00 21.75 9.42
N ALA A 292 2.71 21.73 9.77
CA ALA A 292 2.27 22.09 11.13
C ALA A 292 2.84 21.11 12.17
N ASP A 293 2.96 19.83 11.81
CA ASP A 293 3.52 18.80 12.69
C ASP A 293 5.01 19.02 12.98
N ASN A 294 5.79 19.50 12.00
CA ASN A 294 7.18 19.86 12.27
C ASN A 294 7.27 21.05 13.23
N ALA A 295 6.46 22.09 13.04
CA ALA A 295 6.42 23.24 13.93
C ALA A 295 6.03 22.84 15.36
N GLU A 296 5.01 22.00 15.51
CA GLU A 296 4.58 21.43 16.80
C GLU A 296 5.68 20.57 17.43
N GLY A 297 6.30 19.68 16.64
CA GLY A 297 7.38 18.82 17.13
C GLY A 297 8.56 19.62 17.71
N VAL A 298 8.99 20.67 17.01
CA VAL A 298 10.06 21.58 17.46
C VAL A 298 9.64 22.32 18.72
N ALA A 299 8.41 22.83 18.80
CA ALA A 299 7.90 23.53 19.98
C ALA A 299 7.83 22.57 21.18
N ALA A 300 7.22 21.41 21.01
CA ALA A 300 7.09 20.40 22.05
C ALA A 300 8.45 19.92 22.59
N PHE A 301 9.44 19.74 21.69
CA PHE A 301 10.80 19.39 22.10
C PHE A 301 11.45 20.46 22.97
N ARG A 302 11.32 21.74 22.60
CA ARG A 302 11.85 22.88 23.39
C ARG A 302 11.16 23.02 24.74
N GLU A 303 9.85 22.78 24.77
CA GLU A 303 9.02 22.86 25.97
C GLU A 303 9.06 21.60 26.85
N LYS A 304 9.74 20.54 26.40
CA LYS A 304 9.85 19.23 27.07
C LYS A 304 8.48 18.59 27.34
N ARG A 305 7.54 18.72 26.42
CA ARG A 305 6.19 18.10 26.47
C ARG A 305 5.98 17.09 25.35
N LYS A 306 4.95 16.24 25.47
CA LYS A 306 4.50 15.37 24.38
C LYS A 306 3.93 16.23 23.24
N PRO A 307 4.35 16.02 21.97
CA PRO A 307 3.77 16.71 20.82
C PRO A 307 2.33 16.25 20.54
N LYS A 308 1.55 17.12 19.90
CA LYS A 308 0.19 16.83 19.45
C LYS A 308 0.11 16.99 17.95
N PHE A 309 0.47 15.94 17.23
CA PHE A 309 0.48 15.94 15.79
C PHE A 309 -0.91 15.82 15.19
N ILE A 310 -1.15 16.52 14.09
CA ILE A 310 -2.42 16.53 13.36
C ILE A 310 -2.32 15.81 11.99
N GLY A 311 -1.12 15.32 11.61
CA GLY A 311 -0.87 14.53 10.41
C GLY A 311 -0.57 15.35 9.15
N ARG A 312 -0.30 16.63 9.26
CA ARG A 312 -0.08 17.55 8.12
C ARG A 312 0.81 18.73 8.47
#